data_5afdaefb99185fe7190c762e1e10dc3d
#
_entry.id   5afdaefb99185fe7190c762e1e10dc3d
#
_cell.length_a   1.000
_cell.length_b   1.000
_cell.length_c   1.000
_cell.angle_alpha   90.00
_cell.angle_beta   90.00
_cell.angle_gamma   90.00
#
_symmetry.space_group_name_H-M   'P 1'
#
loop_
_entity.id
_entity.type
_entity.pdbx_description
1 polymer ?
#
loop_
_entity_poly.entity_id
_entity_poly.type
_entity_poly.pdbx_seq_one_letter_code
_entity_poly.pdbx_strand_id
1 'polypeptide(L)'
;MIKKMVILIVMGLILSSCQLFTEAIKDNINRVERARERKELSKKDGPGAIVVDKYKEDVERVIQDIKKRPVNKKVQFEGTTFIIPEGTRINSKIGTIVDIKTGYGLPISIYIKDYCDPLSDDKVTSKKRLAGGYYYINYLSQNKDTKLLFEKISKANGFTKGCQ
;
A
#
# COMPACT_ATOMS: atom_id res chain seq x y z
N MET A 1 -30.66 28.33 14.38
CA MET A 1 -30.14 27.43 13.31
C MET A 1 -28.64 27.13 13.46
N ILE A 2 -27.76 28.08 13.75
CA ILE A 2 -26.30 27.92 13.86
C ILE A 2 -25.86 26.86 14.89
N LYS A 3 -26.48 26.77 16.08
CA LYS A 3 -26.15 25.77 17.11
C LYS A 3 -26.30 24.30 16.62
N LYS A 4 -27.34 23.99 15.84
CA LYS A 4 -27.57 22.64 15.31
C LYS A 4 -26.53 22.26 14.23
N MET A 5 -26.10 23.24 13.42
CA MET A 5 -25.07 23.05 12.40
C MET A 5 -23.70 22.79 13.00
N VAL A 6 -23.34 23.49 14.07
CA VAL A 6 -22.05 23.27 14.79
C VAL A 6 -21.99 21.87 15.41
N ILE A 7 -23.09 21.38 15.99
CA ILE A 7 -23.16 20.05 16.60
C ILE A 7 -22.98 18.96 15.53
N LEU A 8 -23.56 19.11 14.32
CA LEU A 8 -23.40 18.16 13.23
C LEU A 8 -21.96 18.13 12.70
N ILE A 9 -21.27 19.27 12.61
CA ILE A 9 -19.87 19.34 12.19
C ILE A 9 -18.96 18.68 13.23
N VAL A 10 -19.18 18.93 14.53
CA VAL A 10 -18.40 18.31 15.61
C VAL A 10 -18.61 16.79 15.65
N MET A 11 -19.83 16.29 15.47
CA MET A 11 -20.12 14.86 15.38
C MET A 11 -19.45 14.21 14.15
N GLY A 12 -19.43 14.87 13.01
CA GLY A 12 -18.75 14.40 11.81
C GLY A 12 -17.23 14.26 12.00
N LEU A 13 -16.61 15.21 12.71
CA LEU A 13 -15.17 15.19 13.01
C LEU A 13 -14.80 14.08 14.02
N ILE A 14 -15.67 13.79 14.99
CA ILE A 14 -15.45 12.72 15.97
C ILE A 14 -15.54 11.33 15.29
N LEU A 15 -16.49 11.13 14.38
CA LEU A 15 -16.65 9.85 13.66
C LEU A 15 -15.48 9.57 12.72
N SER A 16 -14.94 10.56 12.04
CA SER A 16 -13.76 10.39 11.17
C SER A 16 -12.47 10.14 11.96
N SER A 17 -12.32 10.72 13.14
CA SER A 17 -11.15 10.45 14.00
C SER A 17 -11.17 9.04 14.60
N CYS A 18 -12.34 8.47 14.91
CA CYS A 18 -12.46 7.09 15.39
C CYS A 18 -12.03 6.05 14.34
N GLN A 19 -12.29 6.27 13.05
CA GLN A 19 -11.86 5.35 12.00
C GLN A 19 -10.33 5.32 11.85
N LEU A 20 -9.68 6.47 11.88
CA LEU A 20 -8.21 6.57 11.81
C LEU A 20 -7.54 5.93 13.04
N PHE A 21 -8.15 6.06 14.21
CA PHE A 21 -7.63 5.47 15.44
C PHE A 21 -7.77 3.93 15.44
N THR A 22 -8.90 3.39 14.97
CA THR A 22 -9.09 1.94 14.84
C THR A 22 -8.17 1.29 13.80
N GLU A 23 -7.86 1.96 12.70
CA GLU A 23 -6.89 1.47 11.72
C GLU A 23 -5.46 1.46 12.30
N ALA A 24 -5.06 2.49 13.02
CA ALA A 24 -3.74 2.55 13.66
C ALA A 24 -3.56 1.48 14.74
N ILE A 25 -4.60 1.17 15.51
CA ILE A 25 -4.60 0.09 16.51
C ILE A 25 -4.51 -1.27 15.81
N LYS A 26 -5.29 -1.50 14.76
CA LYS A 26 -5.28 -2.74 13.99
C LYS A 26 -3.92 -3.03 13.37
N ASP A 27 -3.26 -2.00 12.84
CA ASP A 27 -1.90 -2.10 12.31
C ASP A 27 -0.87 -2.46 13.38
N ASN A 28 -1.04 -1.89 14.57
CA ASN A 28 -0.13 -2.14 15.70
C ASN A 28 -0.32 -3.57 16.24
N ILE A 29 -1.56 -4.04 16.36
CA ILE A 29 -1.88 -5.42 16.77
C ILE A 29 -1.30 -6.41 15.77
N ASN A 30 -1.57 -6.26 14.49
CA ASN A 30 -1.06 -7.13 13.42
C ASN A 30 0.48 -7.12 13.35
N ARG A 31 1.11 -6.00 13.70
CA ARG A 31 2.58 -5.89 13.77
C ARG A 31 3.16 -6.62 14.98
N VAL A 32 2.48 -6.55 16.13
CA VAL A 32 2.89 -7.24 17.36
C VAL A 32 2.69 -8.76 17.23
N GLU A 33 1.56 -9.21 16.67
CA GLU A 33 1.32 -10.64 16.41
C GLU A 33 2.36 -11.23 15.45
N ARG A 34 2.66 -10.54 14.36
CA ARG A 34 3.71 -10.97 13.42
C ARG A 34 5.11 -10.97 14.06
N ALA A 35 5.38 -10.06 14.99
CA ALA A 35 6.64 -10.05 15.74
C ALA A 35 6.72 -11.23 16.72
N ARG A 36 5.60 -11.63 17.33
CA ARG A 36 5.52 -12.81 18.19
C ARG A 36 5.68 -14.11 17.39
N GLU A 37 4.95 -14.26 16.28
CA GLU A 37 5.09 -15.43 15.39
C GLU A 37 6.52 -15.60 14.88
N ARG A 38 7.20 -14.50 14.47
CA ARG A 38 8.62 -14.55 14.09
C ARG A 38 9.52 -15.02 15.23
N LYS A 39 9.24 -14.54 16.45
CA LYS A 39 10.02 -14.90 17.64
C LYS A 39 9.83 -16.37 18.05
N GLU A 40 8.62 -16.91 17.88
CA GLU A 40 8.33 -18.32 18.15
C GLU A 40 8.92 -19.25 17.08
N LEU A 41 8.82 -18.88 15.81
CA LEU A 41 9.44 -19.61 14.70
C LEU A 41 10.97 -19.61 14.80
N SER A 42 11.60 -18.49 15.16
CA SER A 42 13.06 -18.41 15.34
C SER A 42 13.56 -19.25 16.52
N LYS A 43 12.72 -19.52 17.52
CA LYS A 43 13.06 -20.43 18.63
C LYS A 43 13.01 -21.91 18.26
N LYS A 44 12.20 -22.27 17.26
CA LYS A 44 11.96 -23.66 16.87
C LYS A 44 12.99 -24.22 15.90
N ASP A 45 13.49 -23.40 14.98
CA ASP A 45 14.22 -23.88 13.79
C ASP A 45 15.55 -23.15 13.54
N GLY A 46 16.08 -22.39 14.51
CA GLY A 46 17.32 -21.63 14.36
C GLY A 46 17.15 -20.28 13.64
N PRO A 47 18.13 -19.38 13.72
CA PRO A 47 17.96 -18.00 13.28
C PRO A 47 17.97 -17.88 11.75
N GLY A 48 16.85 -17.51 11.15
CA GLY A 48 16.80 -16.80 9.88
C GLY A 48 16.13 -17.47 8.68
N ALA A 49 16.39 -18.72 8.35
CA ALA A 49 15.99 -19.29 7.05
C ALA A 49 14.46 -19.55 6.93
N ILE A 50 13.85 -20.18 7.92
CA ILE A 50 12.44 -20.61 7.84
C ILE A 50 11.46 -19.44 7.94
N VAL A 51 11.81 -18.40 8.68
CA VAL A 51 10.97 -17.20 8.83
C VAL A 51 10.86 -16.42 7.51
N VAL A 52 11.93 -16.41 6.72
CA VAL A 52 11.96 -15.73 5.40
C VAL A 52 11.09 -16.47 4.39
N ASP A 53 11.16 -17.82 4.38
CA ASP A 53 10.41 -18.62 3.42
C ASP A 53 8.90 -18.58 3.71
N LYS A 54 8.49 -18.73 4.96
CA LYS A 54 7.07 -18.60 5.34
C LYS A 54 6.51 -17.19 5.04
N TYR A 55 7.27 -16.14 5.32
CA TYR A 55 6.86 -14.79 4.99
C TYR A 55 6.67 -14.61 3.48
N LYS A 56 7.58 -15.16 2.69
CA LYS A 56 7.51 -15.12 1.23
C LYS A 56 6.26 -15.84 0.72
N GLU A 57 5.98 -17.05 1.21
CA GLU A 57 4.78 -17.81 0.86
C GLU A 57 3.48 -17.07 1.24
N ASP A 58 3.44 -16.45 2.41
CA ASP A 58 2.30 -15.67 2.88
C ASP A 58 2.06 -14.44 1.97
N VAL A 59 3.11 -13.72 1.61
CA VAL A 59 3.02 -12.60 0.67
C VAL A 59 2.58 -13.06 -0.72
N GLU A 60 3.08 -14.20 -1.20
CA GLU A 60 2.66 -14.76 -2.49
C GLU A 60 1.18 -15.15 -2.49
N ARG A 61 0.67 -15.78 -1.42
CA ARG A 61 -0.77 -16.06 -1.25
C ARG A 61 -1.63 -14.80 -1.26
N VAL A 62 -1.18 -13.75 -0.58
CA VAL A 62 -1.85 -12.46 -0.57
C VAL A 62 -1.89 -11.84 -1.97
N ILE A 63 -0.78 -11.90 -2.72
CA ILE A 63 -0.72 -11.42 -4.11
C ILE A 63 -1.71 -12.20 -5.00
N GLN A 64 -1.78 -13.53 -4.84
CA GLN A 64 -2.71 -14.40 -5.59
C GLN A 64 -4.18 -14.05 -5.34
N ASP A 65 -4.52 -13.62 -4.14
CA ASP A 65 -5.86 -13.17 -3.80
C ASP A 65 -6.13 -11.76 -4.34
N ILE A 66 -5.22 -10.81 -4.10
CA ILE A 66 -5.40 -9.41 -4.50
C ILE A 66 -5.43 -9.24 -6.02
N LYS A 67 -4.67 -10.02 -6.79
CA LYS A 67 -4.69 -9.93 -8.26
C LYS A 67 -6.05 -10.22 -8.89
N LYS A 68 -6.93 -10.95 -8.17
CA LYS A 68 -8.31 -11.25 -8.59
C LYS A 68 -9.28 -10.13 -8.25
N ARG A 69 -8.92 -9.24 -7.32
CA ARG A 69 -9.78 -8.14 -6.90
C ARG A 69 -9.81 -7.02 -7.94
N PRO A 70 -10.92 -6.29 -8.07
CA PRO A 70 -10.98 -5.12 -8.93
C PRO A 70 -10.05 -4.00 -8.44
N VAL A 71 -9.43 -3.28 -9.38
CA VAL A 71 -8.62 -2.08 -9.12
C VAL A 71 -9.52 -0.88 -9.30
N ASN A 72 -10.26 -0.50 -8.25
CA ASN A 72 -11.30 0.54 -8.30
C ASN A 72 -11.40 1.37 -7.00
N LYS A 73 -10.65 1.01 -5.95
CA LYS A 73 -10.66 1.74 -4.68
C LYS A 73 -9.85 3.02 -4.80
N LYS A 74 -10.51 4.17 -4.58
CA LYS A 74 -9.86 5.47 -4.53
C LYS A 74 -9.27 5.73 -3.15
N VAL A 75 -8.00 6.14 -3.09
CA VAL A 75 -7.29 6.51 -1.86
C VAL A 75 -6.52 7.80 -2.07
N GLN A 76 -6.41 8.61 -1.02
CA GLN A 76 -5.56 9.81 -1.03
C GLN A 76 -4.15 9.43 -0.56
N PHE A 77 -3.14 9.89 -1.31
CA PHE A 77 -1.74 9.76 -0.93
C PHE A 77 -0.97 10.95 -1.47
N GLU A 78 -0.28 11.67 -0.58
CA GLU A 78 0.55 12.84 -0.91
C GLU A 78 -0.16 13.87 -1.81
N GLY A 79 -1.40 14.21 -1.46
CA GLY A 79 -2.19 15.22 -2.16
C GLY A 79 -2.80 14.77 -3.50
N THR A 80 -2.69 13.50 -3.87
CA THR A 80 -3.26 12.95 -5.11
C THR A 80 -4.12 11.72 -4.82
N THR A 81 -5.17 11.53 -5.63
CA THR A 81 -6.01 10.34 -5.59
C THR A 81 -5.42 9.23 -6.45
N PHE A 82 -5.22 8.06 -5.84
CA PHE A 82 -4.82 6.84 -6.53
C PHE A 82 -5.94 5.81 -6.52
N ILE A 83 -5.96 4.98 -7.58
CA ILE A 83 -6.87 3.85 -7.71
C ILE A 83 -6.06 2.58 -7.44
N ILE A 84 -6.45 1.85 -6.39
CA ILE A 84 -5.76 0.63 -5.94
C ILE A 84 -6.74 -0.54 -5.81
N PRO A 85 -6.27 -1.79 -5.63
CA PRO A 85 -7.15 -2.93 -5.46
C PRO A 85 -8.07 -2.80 -4.24
N GLU A 86 -9.28 -3.33 -4.33
CA GLU A 86 -10.18 -3.42 -3.19
C GLU A 86 -9.54 -4.17 -2.01
N GLY A 87 -9.90 -3.77 -0.78
CA GLY A 87 -9.36 -4.37 0.43
C GLY A 87 -7.88 -4.04 0.68
N THR A 88 -7.29 -3.06 -0.07
CA THR A 88 -5.93 -2.59 0.18
C THR A 88 -5.91 -1.13 0.63
N ARG A 89 -4.77 -0.66 1.12
CA ARG A 89 -4.48 0.73 1.44
C ARG A 89 -3.02 1.08 1.08
N ILE A 90 -2.70 2.34 1.01
CA ILE A 90 -1.31 2.81 0.90
C ILE A 90 -0.81 3.11 2.32
N ASN A 91 0.37 2.61 2.65
CA ASN A 91 1.07 3.01 3.87
C ASN A 91 1.59 4.44 3.69
N SER A 92 1.08 5.39 4.48
CA SER A 92 1.39 6.82 4.35
C SER A 92 2.86 7.18 4.56
N LYS A 93 3.63 6.34 5.26
CA LYS A 93 5.06 6.61 5.54
C LYS A 93 6.01 6.15 4.43
N ILE A 94 5.68 5.05 3.76
CA ILE A 94 6.60 4.38 2.81
C ILE A 94 5.97 4.12 1.44
N GLY A 95 4.71 4.52 1.23
CA GLY A 95 4.00 4.38 -0.04
C GLY A 95 3.68 2.95 -0.47
N THR A 96 3.98 1.94 0.35
CA THR A 96 3.73 0.53 0.02
C THR A 96 2.24 0.22 0.06
N ILE A 97 1.74 -0.53 -0.92
CA ILE A 97 0.38 -1.03 -0.92
C ILE A 97 0.28 -2.21 0.07
N VAL A 98 -0.68 -2.14 0.98
CA VAL A 98 -0.87 -3.10 2.09
C VAL A 98 -2.24 -3.73 2.00
N ASP A 99 -2.32 -5.05 2.12
CA ASP A 99 -3.61 -5.75 2.28
C ASP A 99 -4.19 -5.46 3.67
N ILE A 100 -5.42 -4.96 3.72
CA ILE A 100 -6.07 -4.58 4.99
C ILE A 100 -6.36 -5.80 5.86
N LYS A 101 -6.72 -6.92 5.24
CA LYS A 101 -7.10 -8.16 5.95
C LYS A 101 -5.93 -8.79 6.69
N THR A 102 -4.78 -8.89 6.01
CA THR A 102 -3.60 -9.58 6.55
C THR A 102 -2.55 -8.63 7.11
N GLY A 103 -2.61 -7.33 6.72
CA GLY A 103 -1.59 -6.33 7.01
C GLY A 103 -0.26 -6.58 6.32
N TYR A 104 -0.16 -7.50 5.34
CA TYR A 104 1.05 -7.70 4.56
C TYR A 104 1.22 -6.59 3.52
N GLY A 105 2.42 -6.03 3.46
CA GLY A 105 2.84 -5.13 2.40
C GLY A 105 3.10 -5.91 1.11
N LEU A 106 2.53 -5.44 0.01
CA LEU A 106 2.86 -5.93 -1.32
C LEU A 106 4.25 -5.39 -1.71
N PRO A 107 5.01 -6.08 -2.55
CA PRO A 107 6.25 -5.55 -3.10
C PRO A 107 5.99 -4.53 -4.22
N ILE A 108 5.03 -3.63 -4.00
CA ILE A 108 4.63 -2.52 -4.88
C ILE A 108 4.55 -1.26 -4.04
N SER A 109 5.24 -0.21 -4.46
CA SER A 109 5.28 1.07 -3.73
C SER A 109 5.09 2.26 -4.66
N ILE A 110 4.42 3.30 -4.15
CA ILE A 110 4.27 4.61 -4.79
C ILE A 110 5.10 5.61 -3.99
N TYR A 111 5.91 6.42 -4.65
CA TYR A 111 6.73 7.45 -4.04
C TYR A 111 6.83 8.69 -4.91
N ILE A 112 7.37 9.78 -4.38
CA ILE A 112 7.46 11.07 -5.04
C ILE A 112 8.92 11.49 -5.15
N LYS A 113 9.27 12.12 -6.29
CA LYS A 113 10.51 12.86 -6.49
C LYS A 113 10.19 14.25 -7.05
N ASP A 114 11.03 15.21 -6.73
CA ASP A 114 10.89 16.57 -7.24
C ASP A 114 11.40 16.71 -8.69
N TYR A 115 12.17 15.76 -9.16
CA TYR A 115 12.74 15.74 -10.50
C TYR A 115 12.32 14.49 -11.28
N CYS A 116 12.36 14.60 -12.60
CA CYS A 116 12.20 13.43 -13.46
C CYS A 116 13.50 12.64 -13.55
N ASP A 117 13.40 11.36 -13.23
CA ASP A 117 14.48 10.40 -13.36
C ASP A 117 14.19 9.54 -14.62
N PRO A 118 15.02 9.58 -15.66
CA PRO A 118 14.82 8.74 -16.84
C PRO A 118 14.98 7.27 -16.44
N LEU A 119 13.85 6.58 -16.40
CA LEU A 119 13.78 5.20 -15.93
C LEU A 119 14.16 4.25 -17.05
N SER A 120 15.24 3.53 -16.86
CA SER A 120 15.67 2.42 -17.73
C SER A 120 15.09 1.05 -17.30
N ASP A 121 14.51 0.95 -16.11
CA ASP A 121 13.98 -0.29 -15.52
C ASP A 121 12.50 -0.48 -15.87
N ASP A 122 12.12 -1.64 -16.38
CA ASP A 122 10.75 -2.05 -16.68
C ASP A 122 9.89 -2.24 -15.42
N LYS A 123 10.50 -2.27 -14.25
CA LYS A 123 9.85 -2.37 -12.94
C LYS A 123 9.40 -1.04 -12.35
N VAL A 124 9.69 0.06 -13.04
CA VAL A 124 9.35 1.40 -12.58
C VAL A 124 8.64 2.18 -13.67
N THR A 125 7.54 2.85 -13.32
CA THR A 125 6.83 3.79 -14.20
C THR A 125 6.58 5.10 -13.46
N SER A 126 6.33 6.16 -14.19
CA SER A 126 6.14 7.50 -13.63
C SER A 126 4.86 8.17 -14.08
N LYS A 127 4.40 9.15 -13.32
CA LYS A 127 3.30 10.04 -13.65
C LYS A 127 3.64 11.46 -13.18
N LYS A 128 3.42 12.46 -14.02
CA LYS A 128 3.65 13.85 -13.67
C LYS A 128 2.68 14.32 -12.58
N ARG A 129 3.19 14.98 -11.58
CA ARG A 129 2.43 15.65 -10.52
C ARG A 129 1.96 17.01 -10.97
N LEU A 130 0.73 17.43 -10.58
CA LEU A 130 0.18 18.75 -10.88
C LEU A 130 1.02 19.92 -10.30
N ALA A 131 1.70 19.73 -9.17
CA ALA A 131 2.55 20.72 -8.51
C ALA A 131 4.04 20.67 -8.91
N GLY A 132 4.37 20.11 -10.09
CA GLY A 132 5.74 20.13 -10.62
C GLY A 132 6.63 18.96 -10.25
N GLY A 133 6.24 18.06 -9.32
CA GLY A 133 6.96 16.84 -9.00
C GLY A 133 6.46 15.63 -9.80
N TYR A 134 6.99 14.46 -9.50
CA TYR A 134 6.67 13.21 -10.18
C TYR A 134 6.30 12.12 -9.19
N TYR A 135 5.20 11.42 -9.42
CA TYR A 135 4.88 10.18 -8.76
C TYR A 135 5.50 9.01 -9.52
N TYR A 136 6.02 8.06 -8.78
CA TYR A 136 6.58 6.83 -9.30
C TYR A 136 5.86 5.66 -8.67
N ILE A 137 5.64 4.62 -9.45
CA ILE A 137 5.24 3.32 -8.93
C ILE A 137 6.29 2.30 -9.34
N ASN A 138 6.72 1.47 -8.41
CA ASN A 138 7.67 0.40 -8.67
C ASN A 138 7.21 -0.93 -8.06
N TYR A 139 7.79 -2.03 -8.52
CA TYR A 139 7.67 -3.33 -7.87
C TYR A 139 9.04 -3.99 -7.68
N LEU A 140 9.19 -4.67 -6.54
CA LEU A 140 10.45 -5.30 -6.11
C LEU A 140 10.26 -6.82 -6.01
N SER A 141 9.93 -7.48 -7.14
CA SER A 141 9.67 -8.91 -7.15
C SER A 141 9.96 -9.52 -8.51
N GLN A 142 10.38 -10.79 -8.53
CA GLN A 142 10.46 -11.60 -9.75
C GLN A 142 9.16 -12.37 -10.04
N ASN A 143 8.17 -12.27 -9.16
CA ASN A 143 6.89 -12.96 -9.29
C ASN A 143 6.04 -12.32 -10.40
N LYS A 144 5.60 -13.15 -11.38
CA LYS A 144 4.78 -12.71 -12.51
C LYS A 144 3.46 -12.07 -12.08
N ASP A 145 2.85 -12.55 -11.00
CA ASP A 145 1.59 -12.02 -10.51
C ASP A 145 1.74 -10.63 -9.89
N THR A 146 2.88 -10.37 -9.25
CA THR A 146 3.23 -9.01 -8.80
C THR A 146 3.36 -8.06 -9.98
N LYS A 147 4.02 -8.49 -11.06
CA LYS A 147 4.14 -7.69 -12.29
C LYS A 147 2.77 -7.38 -12.89
N LEU A 148 1.89 -8.40 -13.02
CA LEU A 148 0.53 -8.21 -13.54
C LEU A 148 -0.29 -7.23 -12.68
N LEU A 149 -0.17 -7.34 -11.36
CA LEU A 149 -0.86 -6.44 -10.43
C LEU A 149 -0.32 -5.01 -10.55
N PHE A 150 1.00 -4.84 -10.62
CA PHE A 150 1.66 -3.56 -10.87
C PHE A 150 1.18 -2.92 -12.18
N GLU A 151 1.11 -3.68 -13.28
CA GLU A 151 0.62 -3.20 -14.58
C GLU A 151 -0.84 -2.73 -14.50
N LYS A 152 -1.71 -3.48 -13.82
CA LYS A 152 -3.11 -3.08 -13.60
C LYS A 152 -3.22 -1.77 -12.82
N ILE A 153 -2.45 -1.62 -11.74
CA ILE A 153 -2.45 -0.40 -10.93
C ILE A 153 -1.86 0.77 -11.72
N SER A 154 -0.75 0.56 -12.44
CA SER A 154 -0.12 1.57 -13.29
C SER A 154 -1.09 2.09 -14.33
N LYS A 155 -1.77 1.19 -15.05
CA LYS A 155 -2.77 1.54 -16.07
C LYS A 155 -3.95 2.32 -15.48
N ALA A 156 -4.50 1.87 -14.35
CA ALA A 156 -5.63 2.52 -13.69
C ALA A 156 -5.32 3.96 -13.23
N ASN A 157 -4.05 4.27 -12.99
CA ASN A 157 -3.60 5.59 -12.53
C ASN A 157 -2.93 6.43 -13.62
N GLY A 158 -2.80 5.93 -14.85
CA GLY A 158 -2.14 6.63 -15.94
C GLY A 158 -0.63 6.81 -15.74
N PHE A 159 0.03 5.85 -15.08
CA PHE A 159 1.48 5.79 -15.06
C PHE A 159 2.02 5.34 -16.41
N THR A 160 3.10 5.94 -16.86
CA THR A 160 3.75 5.67 -18.14
C THR A 160 5.24 5.49 -17.98
N LYS A 161 5.91 4.91 -18.99
CA LYS A 161 7.37 4.88 -19.02
C LYS A 161 7.88 6.28 -19.40
N GLY A 162 8.92 6.71 -18.69
CA GLY A 162 9.56 8.00 -18.93
C GLY A 162 8.83 9.18 -18.27
N CYS A 163 9.39 10.36 -18.52
CA CYS A 163 8.96 11.62 -17.94
C CYS A 163 7.96 12.31 -18.87
N GLN A 164 6.71 12.06 -18.69
CA GLN A 164 5.61 12.78 -19.37
C GLN A 164 4.95 13.78 -18.45
#